data_602a96185d69c33c720a3c9824bf29a1
#
_entry.id   602a96185d69c33c720a3c9824bf29a1
#
_cell.length_a   1.000
_cell.length_b   1.000
_cell.length_c   1.000
_cell.angle_alpha   90.00
_cell.angle_beta   90.00
_cell.angle_gamma   90.00
#
_symmetry.space_group_name_H-M   'P 1'
#
loop_
_entity.id
_entity.type
_entity.pdbx_description
1 polymer ?
#
loop_
_entity_poly.entity_id
_entity_poly.type
_entity_poly.pdbx_seq_one_letter_code
_entity_poly.pdbx_strand_id
1 'polypeptide(L)'
;MIIEKIQKNKLYLSTGEIMDVSPLIRQKYSLKVNDNIEGLYDEISYEASLEKGIFLLSLRDRTKKELQQKLNEKYRNSRMIEKSVSKLVELGYINDKDYAVSYIMSRKYGKQRIAYNLMQKGIGRETIEEAYFSIEEEYEKNIEDEKLEKAIEKNIKKEENKLIQYLVRQGFSLNKILSK
;
A
#
# COMPACT_ATOMS: atom_id res chain seq x y z
N MET A 1 17.30 -6.72 27.19
CA MET A 1 17.65 -6.20 25.85
C MET A 1 18.43 -4.91 26.03
N ILE A 2 19.72 -4.89 25.66
CA ILE A 2 20.65 -3.78 25.97
C ILE A 2 20.99 -3.02 24.70
N ILE A 3 21.12 -1.69 24.79
CA ILE A 3 21.62 -0.84 23.72
C ILE A 3 23.16 -0.92 23.71
N GLU A 4 23.73 -1.59 22.71
CA GLU A 4 25.20 -1.73 22.61
C GLU A 4 25.85 -0.51 21.94
N LYS A 5 25.12 0.13 21.01
CA LYS A 5 25.63 1.29 20.25
C LYS A 5 24.49 2.17 19.79
N ILE A 6 24.74 3.48 19.74
CA ILE A 6 23.88 4.46 19.09
C ILE A 6 24.69 5.15 17.99
N GLN A 7 24.19 5.11 16.74
CA GLN A 7 24.84 5.77 15.61
C GLN A 7 23.81 6.45 14.73
N LYS A 8 23.86 7.77 14.64
CA LYS A 8 22.83 8.58 13.96
C LYS A 8 21.43 8.24 14.53
N ASN A 9 20.51 7.77 13.69
CA ASN A 9 19.16 7.37 14.07
C ASN A 9 19.02 5.85 14.29
N LYS A 10 20.10 5.14 14.61
CA LYS A 10 20.09 3.69 14.77
C LYS A 10 20.48 3.30 16.16
N LEU A 11 19.68 2.45 16.79
CA LEU A 11 20.02 1.69 17.99
C LEU A 11 20.48 0.29 17.57
N TYR A 12 21.61 -0.13 18.06
CA TYR A 12 22.15 -1.48 17.93
C TYR A 12 21.88 -2.21 19.22
N LEU A 13 21.10 -3.27 19.18
CA LEU A 13 20.65 -4.00 20.36
C LEU A 13 21.43 -5.30 20.52
N SER A 14 21.60 -5.76 21.77
CA SER A 14 22.28 -7.01 22.14
C SER A 14 21.63 -8.27 21.51
N THR A 15 20.44 -8.15 20.96
CA THR A 15 19.74 -9.18 20.17
C THR A 15 20.18 -9.24 18.71
N GLY A 16 21.11 -8.37 18.29
CA GLY A 16 21.51 -8.19 16.89
C GLY A 16 20.48 -7.43 16.04
N GLU A 17 19.44 -6.85 16.65
CA GLU A 17 18.51 -5.96 15.97
C GLU A 17 19.11 -4.57 15.78
N ILE A 18 18.87 -3.97 14.61
CA ILE A 18 19.17 -2.56 14.35
C ILE A 18 17.85 -1.84 14.14
N MET A 19 17.47 -0.97 15.06
CA MET A 19 16.21 -0.23 15.04
C MET A 19 16.43 1.22 14.61
N ASP A 20 15.69 1.72 13.62
CA ASP A 20 15.66 3.14 13.28
C ASP A 20 14.81 3.88 14.33
N VAL A 21 15.44 4.80 15.08
CA VAL A 21 14.78 5.59 16.14
C VAL A 21 15.17 7.04 15.99
N SER A 22 14.19 7.92 15.87
CA SER A 22 14.42 9.35 15.70
C SER A 22 15.08 10.00 16.93
N PRO A 23 15.71 11.17 16.78
CA PRO A 23 16.23 11.94 17.92
C PRO A 23 15.14 12.28 18.94
N LEU A 24 13.90 12.54 18.49
CA LEU A 24 12.78 12.85 19.38
C LEU A 24 12.43 11.68 20.29
N ILE A 25 12.31 10.46 19.73
CA ILE A 25 12.04 9.25 20.50
C ILE A 25 13.20 8.97 21.47
N ARG A 26 14.45 9.13 21.02
CA ARG A 26 15.62 8.95 21.90
C ARG A 26 15.61 9.92 23.08
N GLN A 27 15.26 11.17 22.84
CA GLN A 27 15.14 12.19 23.88
C GLN A 27 13.99 11.86 24.84
N LYS A 28 12.82 11.51 24.31
CA LYS A 28 11.62 11.16 25.08
C LYS A 28 11.90 10.05 26.11
N TYR A 29 12.60 8.99 25.69
CA TYR A 29 12.93 7.85 26.53
C TYR A 29 14.33 7.97 27.19
N SER A 30 15.04 9.08 26.98
CA SER A 30 16.41 9.33 27.52
C SER A 30 17.41 8.21 27.18
N LEU A 31 17.31 7.60 26.01
CA LEU A 31 18.04 6.39 25.62
C LEU A 31 19.55 6.63 25.50
N LYS A 32 20.36 5.80 26.20
CA LYS A 32 21.80 5.81 26.18
C LYS A 32 22.38 4.44 25.91
N VAL A 33 23.65 4.38 25.53
CA VAL A 33 24.41 3.13 25.44
C VAL A 33 24.44 2.47 26.82
N ASN A 34 24.32 1.15 26.86
CA ASN A 34 24.20 0.27 28.01
C ASN A 34 22.84 0.29 28.74
N ASP A 35 21.85 1.06 28.26
CA ASP A 35 20.50 0.98 28.83
C ASP A 35 19.83 -0.37 28.51
N ASN A 36 19.14 -0.93 29.51
CA ASN A 36 18.23 -2.06 29.29
C ASN A 36 16.85 -1.53 28.95
N ILE A 37 16.43 -1.73 27.70
CA ILE A 37 15.15 -1.26 27.18
C ILE A 37 14.07 -2.34 27.10
N GLU A 38 14.26 -3.49 27.73
CA GLU A 38 13.33 -4.61 27.63
C GLU A 38 11.89 -4.23 28.00
N GLY A 39 11.70 -3.48 29.07
CA GLY A 39 10.39 -2.96 29.50
C GLY A 39 9.81 -1.84 28.62
N LEU A 40 10.61 -1.20 27.80
CA LEU A 40 10.21 -0.09 26.90
C LEU A 40 10.22 -0.48 25.42
N TYR A 41 10.66 -1.70 25.10
CA TYR A 41 10.88 -2.15 23.72
C TYR A 41 9.62 -2.06 22.87
N ASP A 42 8.48 -2.47 23.39
CA ASP A 42 7.20 -2.41 22.67
C ASP A 42 6.78 -0.96 22.38
N GLU A 43 6.90 -0.06 23.35
CA GLU A 43 6.55 1.35 23.21
C GLU A 43 7.46 2.04 22.19
N ILE A 44 8.77 1.85 22.32
CA ILE A 44 9.75 2.41 21.38
C ILE A 44 9.52 1.86 19.97
N SER A 45 9.28 0.55 19.83
CA SER A 45 9.00 -0.08 18.54
C SER A 45 7.71 0.47 17.89
N TYR A 46 6.67 0.69 18.69
CA TYR A 46 5.42 1.28 18.24
C TYR A 46 5.62 2.70 17.73
N GLU A 47 6.24 3.58 18.53
CA GLU A 47 6.44 4.97 18.13
C GLU A 47 7.38 5.10 16.94
N ALA A 48 8.47 4.33 16.91
CA ALA A 48 9.42 4.34 15.80
C ALA A 48 8.77 3.85 14.49
N SER A 49 7.95 2.79 14.54
CA SER A 49 7.23 2.30 13.37
C SER A 49 6.12 3.24 12.93
N LEU A 50 5.42 3.90 13.85
CA LEU A 50 4.39 4.91 13.55
C LEU A 50 5.00 6.12 12.83
N GLU A 51 6.07 6.71 13.39
CA GLU A 51 6.78 7.84 12.78
C GLU A 51 7.33 7.49 11.39
N LYS A 52 7.92 6.30 11.26
CA LYS A 52 8.40 5.80 9.97
C LYS A 52 7.28 5.59 8.99
N GLY A 53 6.13 5.11 9.44
CA GLY A 53 4.93 4.96 8.63
C GLY A 53 4.45 6.29 8.05
N ILE A 54 4.31 7.32 8.88
CA ILE A 54 3.95 8.68 8.46
C ILE A 54 4.95 9.20 7.41
N PHE A 55 6.25 9.05 7.66
CA PHE A 55 7.28 9.44 6.70
C PHE A 55 7.14 8.71 5.36
N LEU A 56 6.91 7.40 5.37
CA LEU A 56 6.75 6.62 4.14
C LEU A 56 5.49 7.00 3.35
N LEU A 57 4.41 7.38 4.04
CA LEU A 57 3.17 7.86 3.42
C LEU A 57 3.31 9.27 2.86
N SER A 58 4.12 10.14 3.48
CA SER A 58 4.39 11.48 2.93
C SER A 58 5.14 11.46 1.60
N LEU A 59 5.84 10.36 1.28
CA LEU A 59 6.55 10.20 0.01
C LEU A 59 5.64 9.75 -1.13
N ARG A 60 4.68 8.88 -0.85
CA ARG A 60 3.65 8.39 -1.78
C ARG A 60 2.58 7.59 -1.06
N ASP A 61 1.40 7.50 -1.65
CA ASP A 61 0.34 6.64 -1.17
C ASP A 61 0.76 5.16 -1.18
N ARG A 62 0.28 4.43 -0.16
CA ARG A 62 0.52 3.00 0.03
C ARG A 62 -0.73 2.33 0.55
N THR A 63 -0.94 1.09 0.17
CA THR A 63 -1.94 0.25 0.83
C THR A 63 -1.49 -0.15 2.23
N LYS A 64 -2.43 -0.57 3.06
CA LYS A 64 -2.15 -1.13 4.40
C LYS A 64 -1.07 -2.22 4.33
N LYS A 65 -1.21 -3.17 3.39
CA LYS A 65 -0.25 -4.26 3.18
C LYS A 65 1.13 -3.76 2.76
N GLU A 66 1.21 -2.84 1.79
CA GLU A 66 2.48 -2.28 1.33
C GLU A 66 3.24 -1.57 2.45
N LEU A 67 2.53 -0.80 3.30
CA LEU A 67 3.16 -0.14 4.43
C LEU A 67 3.65 -1.14 5.47
N GLN A 68 2.81 -2.11 5.84
CA GLN A 68 3.19 -3.16 6.80
C GLN A 68 4.42 -3.93 6.35
N GLN A 69 4.50 -4.31 5.06
CA GLN A 69 5.68 -4.95 4.49
C GLN A 69 6.94 -4.06 4.61
N LYS A 70 6.81 -2.76 4.29
CA LYS A 70 7.93 -1.82 4.39
C LYS A 70 8.41 -1.60 5.83
N LEU A 71 7.52 -1.62 6.80
CA LEU A 71 7.89 -1.53 8.21
C LEU A 71 8.54 -2.83 8.71
N ASN A 72 8.05 -4.00 8.29
CA ASN A 72 8.66 -5.30 8.61
C ASN A 72 10.08 -5.48 8.04
N GLU A 73 10.45 -4.74 6.97
CA GLU A 73 11.83 -4.69 6.49
C GLU A 73 12.78 -3.93 7.44
N LYS A 74 12.24 -3.12 8.35
CA LYS A 74 13.00 -2.19 9.21
C LYS A 74 12.93 -2.52 10.70
N TYR A 75 11.88 -3.16 11.15
CA TYR A 75 11.60 -3.45 12.55
C TYR A 75 11.22 -4.92 12.71
N ARG A 76 11.59 -5.52 13.86
CA ARG A 76 11.31 -6.94 14.14
C ARG A 76 10.03 -7.16 14.94
N ASN A 77 9.52 -6.13 15.62
CA ASN A 77 8.33 -6.23 16.47
C ASN A 77 7.05 -6.17 15.64
N SER A 78 6.67 -7.28 14.99
CA SER A 78 5.51 -7.35 14.11
C SER A 78 4.20 -6.93 14.78
N ARG A 79 4.04 -7.22 16.08
CA ARG A 79 2.85 -6.83 16.85
C ARG A 79 2.73 -5.30 16.95
N MET A 80 3.83 -4.61 17.22
CA MET A 80 3.83 -3.15 17.33
C MET A 80 3.73 -2.48 15.96
N ILE A 81 4.29 -3.08 14.91
CA ILE A 81 4.09 -2.66 13.52
C ILE A 81 2.60 -2.73 13.15
N GLU A 82 1.94 -3.85 13.42
CA GLU A 82 0.51 -4.01 13.14
C GLU A 82 -0.33 -2.96 13.88
N LYS A 83 -0.02 -2.70 15.16
CA LYS A 83 -0.68 -1.67 15.97
C LYS A 83 -0.47 -0.27 15.37
N SER A 84 0.75 0.06 14.94
CA SER A 84 1.05 1.36 14.32
C SER A 84 0.36 1.54 12.98
N VAL A 85 0.33 0.50 12.14
CA VAL A 85 -0.39 0.52 10.85
C VAL A 85 -1.90 0.68 11.08
N SER A 86 -2.48 -0.04 12.05
CA SER A 86 -3.90 0.09 12.40
C SER A 86 -4.23 1.51 12.89
N LYS A 87 -3.32 2.12 13.65
CA LYS A 87 -3.48 3.53 14.08
C LYS A 87 -3.46 4.50 12.89
N LEU A 88 -2.60 4.26 11.89
CA LEU A 88 -2.56 5.08 10.68
C LEU A 88 -3.83 4.95 9.82
N VAL A 89 -4.44 3.76 9.80
CA VAL A 89 -5.77 3.56 9.18
C VAL A 89 -6.84 4.32 9.96
N GLU A 90 -6.88 4.19 11.28
CA GLU A 90 -7.82 4.91 12.15
C GLU A 90 -7.74 6.44 11.98
N LEU A 91 -6.52 6.96 11.83
CA LEU A 91 -6.27 8.38 11.62
C LEU A 91 -6.50 8.85 10.17
N GLY A 92 -6.91 7.96 9.26
CA GLY A 92 -7.18 8.28 7.86
C GLY A 92 -5.93 8.50 6.97
N TYR A 93 -4.72 8.19 7.47
CA TYR A 93 -3.50 8.26 6.65
C TYR A 93 -3.42 7.13 5.60
N ILE A 94 -4.17 6.05 5.81
CA ILE A 94 -4.28 4.92 4.89
C ILE A 94 -5.76 4.68 4.63
N ASN A 95 -6.14 4.71 3.36
CA ASN A 95 -7.46 4.32 2.90
C ASN A 95 -7.32 3.45 1.65
N ASP A 96 -7.49 2.13 1.79
CA ASP A 96 -7.35 1.18 0.70
C ASP A 96 -8.43 1.36 -0.38
N LYS A 97 -9.62 1.89 -0.03
CA LYS A 97 -10.68 2.22 -1.00
C LYS A 97 -10.28 3.41 -1.87
N ASP A 98 -9.83 4.52 -1.26
CA ASP A 98 -9.38 5.71 -2.01
C ASP A 98 -8.16 5.38 -2.88
N TYR A 99 -7.25 4.54 -2.37
CA TYR A 99 -6.14 4.01 -3.16
C TYR A 99 -6.64 3.22 -4.38
N ALA A 100 -7.66 2.36 -4.20
CA ALA A 100 -8.24 1.58 -5.28
C ALA A 100 -8.91 2.50 -6.32
N VAL A 101 -9.70 3.50 -5.90
CA VAL A 101 -10.31 4.51 -6.78
C VAL A 101 -9.25 5.20 -7.63
N SER A 102 -8.21 5.75 -7.01
CA SER A 102 -7.11 6.43 -7.70
C SER A 102 -6.37 5.48 -8.67
N TYR A 103 -6.16 4.23 -8.27
CA TYR A 103 -5.53 3.22 -9.12
C TYR A 103 -6.40 2.86 -10.32
N ILE A 104 -7.70 2.62 -10.13
CA ILE A 104 -8.67 2.35 -11.19
C ILE A 104 -8.67 3.50 -12.19
N MET A 105 -8.78 4.74 -11.73
CA MET A 105 -8.84 5.93 -12.60
C MET A 105 -7.55 6.12 -13.41
N SER A 106 -6.40 5.89 -12.81
CA SER A 106 -5.09 6.12 -13.45
C SER A 106 -4.69 5.05 -14.47
N ARG A 107 -5.29 3.83 -14.45
CA ARG A 107 -4.88 2.71 -15.30
C ARG A 107 -5.80 2.52 -16.50
N LYS A 108 -5.20 2.12 -17.64
CA LYS A 108 -5.91 1.86 -18.91
C LYS A 108 -6.24 0.38 -19.12
N TYR A 109 -6.16 -0.42 -18.06
CA TYR A 109 -6.43 -1.85 -18.09
C TYR A 109 -7.91 -2.14 -17.85
N GLY A 110 -8.38 -3.30 -18.29
CA GLY A 110 -9.70 -3.83 -17.95
C GLY A 110 -9.82 -4.24 -16.48
N LYS A 111 -11.05 -4.41 -16.01
CA LYS A 111 -11.40 -4.68 -14.61
C LYS A 111 -10.65 -5.89 -14.03
N GLN A 112 -10.52 -6.98 -14.81
CA GLN A 112 -9.86 -8.20 -14.34
C GLN A 112 -8.38 -7.98 -13.98
N ARG A 113 -7.65 -7.27 -14.86
CA ARG A 113 -6.23 -6.97 -14.64
C ARG A 113 -6.02 -5.96 -13.49
N ILE A 114 -6.90 -4.96 -13.40
CA ILE A 114 -6.89 -4.00 -12.30
C ILE A 114 -7.15 -4.70 -10.97
N ALA A 115 -8.20 -5.53 -10.90
CA ALA A 115 -8.53 -6.30 -9.71
C ALA A 115 -7.38 -7.21 -9.28
N TYR A 116 -6.78 -7.95 -10.21
CA TYR A 116 -5.60 -8.76 -9.91
C TYR A 116 -4.46 -7.94 -9.29
N ASN A 117 -4.12 -6.79 -9.90
CA ASN A 117 -3.05 -5.94 -9.39
C ASN A 117 -3.34 -5.35 -8.01
N LEU A 118 -4.59 -4.95 -7.75
CA LEU A 118 -5.03 -4.45 -6.43
C LEU A 118 -5.01 -5.54 -5.37
N MET A 119 -5.43 -6.77 -5.70
CA MET A 119 -5.32 -7.91 -4.80
C MET A 119 -3.85 -8.24 -4.45
N GLN A 120 -2.93 -8.16 -5.40
CA GLN A 120 -1.49 -8.29 -5.11
C GLN A 120 -1.00 -7.26 -4.09
N LYS A 121 -1.56 -6.06 -4.12
CA LYS A 121 -1.31 -4.97 -3.17
C LYS A 121 -2.03 -5.12 -1.83
N GLY A 122 -2.82 -6.19 -1.67
CA GLY A 122 -3.52 -6.53 -0.44
C GLY A 122 -4.91 -5.93 -0.28
N ILE A 123 -5.46 -5.34 -1.33
CA ILE A 123 -6.84 -4.82 -1.32
C ILE A 123 -7.81 -5.97 -1.60
N GLY A 124 -8.81 -6.13 -0.74
CA GLY A 124 -9.83 -7.17 -0.87
C GLY A 124 -10.77 -6.95 -2.06
N ARG A 125 -11.39 -8.05 -2.54
CA ARG A 125 -12.33 -7.99 -3.67
C ARG A 125 -13.51 -7.04 -3.38
N GLU A 126 -14.07 -7.09 -2.17
CA GLU A 126 -15.17 -6.22 -1.74
C GLU A 126 -14.81 -4.74 -1.87
N THR A 127 -13.67 -4.33 -1.32
CA THR A 127 -13.17 -2.95 -1.42
C THR A 127 -12.94 -2.51 -2.89
N ILE A 128 -12.51 -3.45 -3.75
CA ILE A 128 -12.33 -3.18 -5.18
C ILE A 128 -13.69 -2.93 -5.86
N GLU A 129 -14.72 -3.74 -5.57
CA GLU A 129 -16.06 -3.55 -6.10
C GLU A 129 -16.69 -2.25 -5.58
N GLU A 130 -16.53 -1.94 -4.29
CA GLU A 130 -16.97 -0.66 -3.72
C GLU A 130 -16.30 0.54 -4.39
N ALA A 131 -15.01 0.44 -4.74
CA ALA A 131 -14.30 1.49 -5.45
C ALA A 131 -14.85 1.68 -6.89
N TYR A 132 -15.14 0.60 -7.61
CA TYR A 132 -15.81 0.68 -8.92
C TYR A 132 -17.18 1.31 -8.81
N PHE A 133 -17.99 0.87 -7.84
CA PHE A 133 -19.32 1.40 -7.60
C PHE A 133 -19.29 2.92 -7.31
N SER A 134 -18.38 3.36 -6.43
CA SER A 134 -18.23 4.80 -6.12
C SER A 134 -17.87 5.63 -7.35
N ILE A 135 -17.01 5.11 -8.23
CA ILE A 135 -16.65 5.80 -9.49
C ILE A 135 -17.85 5.89 -10.43
N GLU A 136 -18.62 4.80 -10.57
CA GLU A 136 -19.79 4.76 -11.46
C GLU A 136 -20.91 5.68 -10.97
N GLU A 137 -21.11 5.80 -9.65
CA GLU A 137 -22.05 6.77 -9.04
C GLU A 137 -21.59 8.22 -9.28
N GLU A 138 -20.30 8.53 -9.05
CA GLU A 138 -19.79 9.89 -9.17
C GLU A 138 -19.79 10.40 -10.62
N TYR A 139 -19.44 9.54 -11.57
CA TYR A 139 -19.28 9.93 -12.99
C TYR A 139 -20.48 9.57 -13.87
N GLU A 140 -21.52 8.91 -13.33
CA GLU A 140 -22.70 8.44 -14.06
C GLU A 140 -22.36 7.61 -15.33
N LYS A 141 -21.19 6.93 -15.32
CA LYS A 141 -20.65 6.19 -16.46
C LYS A 141 -19.98 4.90 -16.03
N ASN A 142 -20.10 3.88 -16.89
CA ASN A 142 -19.33 2.66 -16.71
C ASN A 142 -17.87 2.89 -17.14
N ILE A 143 -16.98 3.03 -16.16
CA ILE A 143 -15.57 3.33 -16.39
C ILE A 143 -14.85 2.24 -17.20
N GLU A 144 -15.28 0.99 -17.09
CA GLU A 144 -14.69 -0.11 -17.87
C GLU A 144 -15.05 0.00 -19.35
N ASP A 145 -16.28 0.39 -19.69
CA ASP A 145 -16.73 0.57 -21.07
C ASP A 145 -15.96 1.73 -21.71
N GLU A 146 -15.80 2.83 -21.03
CA GLU A 146 -15.00 3.97 -21.53
C GLU A 146 -13.54 3.58 -21.81
N LYS A 147 -12.94 2.78 -20.93
CA LYS A 147 -11.57 2.28 -21.13
C LYS A 147 -11.47 1.31 -22.29
N LEU A 148 -12.46 0.45 -22.46
CA LEU A 148 -12.54 -0.50 -23.58
C LEU A 148 -12.64 0.25 -24.92
N GLU A 149 -13.53 1.21 -25.04
CA GLU A 149 -13.70 2.04 -26.23
C GLU A 149 -12.40 2.75 -26.61
N LYS A 150 -11.76 3.43 -25.64
CA LYS A 150 -10.44 4.06 -25.84
C LYS A 150 -9.36 3.06 -26.26
N ALA A 151 -9.41 1.82 -25.77
CA ALA A 151 -8.45 0.79 -26.13
C ALA A 151 -8.69 0.25 -27.55
N ILE A 152 -9.96 0.10 -28.00
CA ILE A 152 -10.35 -0.26 -29.36
C ILE A 152 -9.89 0.82 -30.34
N GLU A 153 -10.26 2.08 -30.12
CA GLU A 153 -9.92 3.21 -30.99
C GLU A 153 -8.40 3.29 -31.25
N LYS A 154 -7.60 3.15 -30.18
CA LYS A 154 -6.13 3.20 -30.30
C LYS A 154 -5.53 2.04 -31.08
N ASN A 155 -6.25 0.96 -31.23
CA ASN A 155 -5.77 -0.27 -31.86
C ASN A 155 -6.60 -0.67 -33.09
N ILE A 156 -7.41 0.22 -33.64
CA ILE A 156 -8.36 -0.04 -34.75
C ILE A 156 -7.70 -0.60 -36.02
N LYS A 157 -6.39 -0.35 -36.18
CA LYS A 157 -5.62 -0.88 -37.34
C LYS A 157 -5.20 -2.35 -37.19
N LYS A 158 -5.46 -2.96 -36.03
CA LYS A 158 -5.15 -4.38 -35.81
C LYS A 158 -6.24 -5.24 -36.49
N GLU A 159 -5.80 -6.39 -37.01
CA GLU A 159 -6.72 -7.46 -37.40
C GLU A 159 -7.59 -7.88 -36.20
N GLU A 160 -8.88 -8.13 -36.45
CA GLU A 160 -9.90 -8.37 -35.43
C GLU A 160 -9.47 -9.40 -34.37
N ASN A 161 -9.01 -10.58 -34.78
CA ASN A 161 -8.57 -11.62 -33.87
C ASN A 161 -7.38 -11.19 -32.99
N LYS A 162 -6.45 -10.39 -33.53
CA LYS A 162 -5.31 -9.84 -32.80
C LYS A 162 -5.74 -8.75 -31.84
N LEU A 163 -6.75 -7.97 -32.19
CA LEU A 163 -7.34 -6.96 -31.31
C LEU A 163 -8.03 -7.61 -30.12
N ILE A 164 -8.87 -8.62 -30.35
CA ILE A 164 -9.54 -9.38 -29.28
C ILE A 164 -8.52 -9.97 -28.31
N GLN A 165 -7.51 -10.68 -28.82
CA GLN A 165 -6.45 -11.24 -27.98
C GLN A 165 -5.68 -10.18 -27.17
N TYR A 166 -5.43 -9.02 -27.77
CA TYR A 166 -4.81 -7.90 -27.08
C TYR A 166 -5.68 -7.39 -25.94
N LEU A 167 -6.96 -7.16 -26.18
CA LEU A 167 -7.91 -6.64 -25.18
C LEU A 167 -8.12 -7.62 -24.01
N VAL A 168 -8.21 -8.92 -24.30
CA VAL A 168 -8.26 -9.96 -23.26
C VAL A 168 -7.00 -9.92 -22.40
N ARG A 169 -5.80 -9.80 -22.98
CA ARG A 169 -4.54 -9.65 -22.23
C ARG A 169 -4.47 -8.35 -21.43
N GLN A 170 -5.20 -7.31 -21.84
CA GLN A 170 -5.34 -6.08 -21.04
C GLN A 170 -6.33 -6.25 -19.87
N GLY A 171 -7.04 -7.38 -19.77
CA GLY A 171 -7.96 -7.70 -18.69
C GLY A 171 -9.40 -7.26 -18.91
N PHE A 172 -9.80 -7.00 -20.16
CA PHE A 172 -11.20 -6.85 -20.52
C PHE A 172 -11.87 -8.21 -20.68
N SER A 173 -13.13 -8.34 -20.25
CA SER A 173 -13.86 -9.60 -20.43
C SER A 173 -14.23 -9.82 -21.88
N LEU A 174 -14.18 -11.10 -22.34
CA LEU A 174 -14.50 -11.45 -23.71
C LEU A 174 -15.95 -11.03 -24.08
N ASN A 175 -16.91 -11.23 -23.17
CA ASN A 175 -18.28 -10.85 -23.37
C ASN A 175 -18.44 -9.34 -23.65
N LYS A 176 -17.74 -8.48 -22.91
CA LYS A 176 -17.73 -7.03 -23.14
C LYS A 176 -17.07 -6.66 -24.48
N ILE A 177 -15.98 -7.34 -24.85
CA ILE A 177 -15.30 -7.09 -26.13
C ILE A 177 -16.21 -7.42 -27.32
N LEU A 178 -16.91 -8.55 -27.25
CA LEU A 178 -17.80 -9.01 -28.34
C LEU A 178 -19.13 -8.25 -28.41
N SER A 179 -19.46 -7.45 -27.38
CA SER A 179 -20.68 -6.61 -27.38
C SER A 179 -20.45 -5.21 -27.95
N LYS A 180 -19.23 -4.88 -28.36
CA LYS A 180 -18.84 -3.59 -28.97
C LYS A 180 -18.49 -3.76 -30.44
#